data_ff202cccb4c328a4b56a3f7e5e8bd0f8
#
_entry.id   ff202cccb4c328a4b56a3f7e5e8bd0f8
#
_cell.length_a   1.000
_cell.length_b   1.000
_cell.length_c   1.000
_cell.angle_alpha   90.00
_cell.angle_beta   90.00
_cell.angle_gamma   90.00
#
_symmetry.space_group_name_H-M   'P 1'
#
loop_
_entity.id
_entity.type
_entity.pdbx_description
1 polymer ?
#
loop_
_entity_poly.entity_id
_entity_poly.type
_entity_poly.pdbx_seq_one_letter_code
_entity_poly.pdbx_strand_id
1 'polypeptide(L)'
;SSAFILNKIGMNKQSKLAVQSHDTIDDKKYQSITMINPTLNRNKDAWWLFNLGNNTNEYRAFLLNDEKLDTIHTQNIGRKLNERSQTVNGALFSPDNKLMVQLVNGIGLQIFDFNDETGLFSNVRDIKVEIDTFDRWAFGMCFSPNSRFLYVSTLADNSDLTYLNYLYQIDFQNSEVELIATFFQIDETGWNVGIGSISRGPDCRLYVSPASTSHWMHVIHYPNEKGAACGFQPMAIDLPFRVWQVLP
;
A
#
# COMPACT_ATOMS: atom_id res chain seq x y z
N SER A 1 -17.88 -11.72 -12.52
CA SER A 1 -17.54 -12.31 -11.22
C SER A 1 -16.03 -12.54 -11.20
N SER A 2 -15.33 -11.87 -10.29
CA SER A 2 -13.89 -12.07 -10.12
C SER A 2 -13.70 -13.18 -9.09
N ALA A 3 -12.96 -14.22 -9.44
CA ALA A 3 -12.53 -15.24 -8.50
C ALA A 3 -11.11 -14.90 -8.02
N PHE A 4 -10.82 -15.14 -6.76
CA PHE A 4 -9.46 -15.11 -6.26
C PHE A 4 -8.77 -16.42 -6.66
N ILE A 5 -7.72 -16.32 -7.45
CA ILE A 5 -7.04 -17.49 -8.04
C ILE A 5 -5.59 -17.50 -7.55
N LEU A 6 -5.20 -18.60 -6.95
CA LEU A 6 -3.80 -18.89 -6.65
C LEU A 6 -3.18 -19.63 -7.84
N ASN A 7 -2.15 -19.05 -8.43
CA ASN A 7 -1.39 -19.71 -9.48
C ASN A 7 -0.06 -20.22 -8.92
N LYS A 8 0.18 -21.51 -8.98
CA LYS A 8 1.49 -22.09 -8.73
C LYS A 8 2.30 -22.03 -10.03
N ILE A 9 3.38 -21.28 -10.02
CA ILE A 9 4.28 -21.13 -11.16
C ILE A 9 5.58 -21.86 -10.86
N GLY A 10 6.04 -22.67 -11.77
CA GLY A 10 7.29 -23.41 -11.64
C GLY A 10 7.96 -23.60 -12.99
N MET A 11 9.18 -24.14 -12.96
CA MET A 11 9.91 -24.50 -14.17
C MET A 11 9.35 -25.80 -14.74
N ASN A 12 9.00 -25.81 -16.03
CA ASN A 12 8.65 -27.03 -16.75
C ASN A 12 9.90 -27.82 -17.13
N LYS A 13 9.71 -29.01 -17.70
CA LYS A 13 10.83 -29.89 -18.14
C LYS A 13 11.75 -29.28 -19.20
N GLN A 14 11.36 -28.17 -19.82
CA GLN A 14 12.16 -27.41 -20.79
C GLN A 14 12.82 -26.15 -20.16
N SER A 15 12.86 -26.05 -18.82
CA SER A 15 13.36 -24.89 -18.05
C SER A 15 12.67 -23.58 -18.39
N LYS A 16 11.40 -23.62 -18.78
CA LYS A 16 10.56 -22.44 -18.98
C LYS A 16 9.59 -22.30 -17.82
N LEU A 17 9.33 -21.04 -17.41
CA LEU A 17 8.26 -20.75 -16.45
C LEU A 17 6.92 -21.17 -17.01
N ALA A 18 6.16 -21.92 -16.24
CA ALA A 18 4.83 -22.39 -16.60
C ALA A 18 3.92 -22.44 -15.37
N VAL A 19 2.64 -22.17 -15.56
CA VAL A 19 1.63 -22.41 -14.53
C VAL A 19 1.47 -23.91 -14.35
N GLN A 20 1.77 -24.41 -13.15
CA GLN A 20 1.67 -25.82 -12.81
C GLN A 20 0.27 -26.19 -12.29
N SER A 21 -0.35 -25.30 -11.56
CA SER A 21 -1.74 -25.41 -11.10
C SER A 21 -2.34 -24.04 -10.87
N HIS A 22 -3.66 -23.98 -10.85
CA HIS A 22 -4.43 -22.84 -10.39
C HIS A 22 -5.60 -23.35 -9.57
N ASP A 23 -5.73 -22.76 -8.37
CA ASP A 23 -6.80 -23.08 -7.44
C ASP A 23 -7.68 -21.84 -7.26
N THR A 24 -8.99 -22.01 -7.36
CA THR A 24 -9.93 -20.94 -7.03
C THR A 24 -10.14 -20.92 -5.54
N ILE A 25 -9.70 -19.83 -4.89
CA ILE A 25 -9.71 -19.70 -3.44
C ILE A 25 -11.05 -19.19 -2.93
N ASP A 26 -11.80 -18.46 -3.77
CA ASP A 26 -13.02 -17.81 -3.34
C ASP A 26 -14.14 -17.87 -4.33
N ASP A 27 -15.34 -18.01 -3.78
CA ASP A 27 -16.59 -17.86 -4.45
C ASP A 27 -17.07 -16.39 -4.37
N LYS A 28 -18.03 -16.06 -5.15
CA LYS A 28 -18.62 -14.75 -5.49
C LYS A 28 -18.87 -13.73 -4.37
N LYS A 29 -18.59 -14.03 -3.10
CA LYS A 29 -18.88 -13.17 -1.95
C LYS A 29 -17.83 -12.07 -1.74
N TYR A 30 -16.61 -12.28 -2.21
CA TYR A 30 -15.46 -11.41 -2.03
C TYR A 30 -15.04 -10.78 -3.35
N GLN A 31 -15.79 -9.79 -3.83
CA GLN A 31 -15.57 -9.21 -5.16
C GLN A 31 -14.52 -8.10 -5.21
N SER A 32 -14.12 -7.55 -4.08
CA SER A 32 -13.04 -6.56 -4.06
C SER A 32 -11.78 -7.21 -3.53
N ILE A 33 -10.84 -7.43 -4.41
CA ILE A 33 -9.47 -7.73 -4.04
C ILE A 33 -8.89 -6.43 -3.51
N THR A 34 -9.08 -6.19 -2.24
CA THR A 34 -8.20 -5.29 -1.55
C THR A 34 -6.87 -6.01 -1.51
N MET A 35 -5.90 -5.51 -2.27
CA MET A 35 -4.56 -6.08 -2.30
C MET A 35 -3.90 -5.82 -0.94
N ILE A 36 -4.18 -6.73 0.00
CA ILE A 36 -3.44 -6.76 1.26
C ILE A 36 -2.15 -7.52 0.94
N ASN A 37 -1.03 -6.84 1.01
CA ASN A 37 0.26 -7.47 0.76
C ASN A 37 0.45 -8.65 1.72
N PRO A 38 0.91 -9.81 1.21
CA PRO A 38 1.20 -10.95 2.08
C PRO A 38 2.30 -10.58 3.07
N THR A 39 2.21 -11.14 4.28
CA THR A 39 3.23 -10.98 5.30
C THR A 39 3.63 -12.34 5.86
N LEU A 40 4.89 -12.46 6.31
CA LEU A 40 5.39 -13.69 6.91
C LEU A 40 4.71 -13.95 8.25
N ASN A 41 4.47 -15.23 8.57
CA ASN A 41 4.11 -15.63 9.93
C ASN A 41 5.33 -15.49 10.86
N ARG A 42 5.10 -15.62 12.17
CA ARG A 42 6.16 -15.50 13.19
C ARG A 42 7.33 -16.46 12.97
N ASN A 43 7.08 -17.68 12.53
CA ASN A 43 8.10 -18.70 12.29
C ASN A 43 8.81 -18.50 10.96
N LYS A 44 8.31 -17.59 10.08
CA LYS A 44 8.85 -17.30 8.74
C LYS A 44 8.85 -18.51 7.78
N ASP A 45 8.02 -19.48 8.05
CA ASP A 45 7.85 -20.69 7.23
C ASP A 45 6.55 -20.69 6.40
N ALA A 46 5.71 -19.67 6.59
CA ALA A 46 4.45 -19.49 5.89
C ALA A 46 4.13 -18.01 5.67
N TRP A 47 3.16 -17.75 4.81
CA TRP A 47 2.68 -16.41 4.49
C TRP A 47 1.23 -16.25 4.87
N TRP A 48 0.93 -15.18 5.59
CA TRP A 48 -0.42 -14.71 5.79
C TRP A 48 -0.91 -13.94 4.57
N LEU A 49 -2.08 -14.31 4.06
CA LEU A 49 -2.80 -13.59 3.03
C LEU A 49 -4.18 -13.23 3.57
N PHE A 50 -4.66 -12.05 3.20
CA PHE A 50 -5.97 -11.59 3.64
C PHE A 50 -6.82 -11.15 2.46
N ASN A 51 -8.11 -11.44 2.58
CA ASN A 51 -9.12 -10.92 1.70
C ASN A 51 -10.18 -10.18 2.54
N LEU A 52 -10.58 -8.99 2.10
CA LEU A 52 -11.65 -8.21 2.70
C LEU A 52 -12.94 -8.42 1.89
N GLY A 53 -14.01 -8.78 2.58
CA GLY A 53 -15.31 -8.93 1.96
C GLY A 53 -15.86 -7.62 1.41
N ASN A 54 -16.55 -7.71 0.27
CA ASN A 54 -17.16 -6.55 -0.36
C ASN A 54 -18.28 -5.97 0.52
N ASN A 55 -18.29 -4.65 0.72
CA ASN A 55 -19.28 -3.94 1.54
C ASN A 55 -19.37 -4.42 3.01
N THR A 56 -18.28 -4.96 3.54
CA THR A 56 -18.23 -5.50 4.89
C THR A 56 -16.98 -5.02 5.63
N ASN A 57 -16.82 -5.48 6.86
CA ASN A 57 -15.57 -5.44 7.62
C ASN A 57 -15.10 -6.87 7.94
N GLU A 58 -15.45 -7.83 7.07
CA GLU A 58 -15.08 -9.23 7.22
C GLU A 58 -13.77 -9.51 6.52
N TYR A 59 -12.73 -9.81 7.28
CA TYR A 59 -11.44 -10.26 6.79
C TYR A 59 -11.37 -11.77 6.85
N ARG A 60 -11.01 -12.40 5.75
CA ARG A 60 -10.68 -13.83 5.69
C ARG A 60 -9.17 -13.98 5.67
N ALA A 61 -8.63 -14.73 6.61
CA ALA A 61 -7.22 -15.04 6.72
C ALA A 61 -6.91 -16.40 6.12
N PHE A 62 -5.88 -16.44 5.32
CA PHE A 62 -5.31 -17.65 4.72
C PHE A 62 -3.86 -17.78 5.15
N LEU A 63 -3.43 -19.01 5.36
CA LEU A 63 -2.02 -19.34 5.59
C LEU A 63 -1.50 -20.15 4.41
N LEU A 64 -0.52 -19.60 3.72
CA LEU A 64 0.19 -20.27 2.64
C LEU A 64 1.51 -20.81 3.17
N ASN A 65 1.67 -22.11 3.22
CA ASN A 65 2.91 -22.79 3.51
C ASN A 65 3.27 -23.72 2.34
N ASP A 66 4.55 -23.76 1.98
CA ASP A 66 5.09 -24.53 0.86
C ASP A 66 4.19 -24.60 -0.37
N GLU A 67 3.23 -25.49 -0.37
CA GLU A 67 2.36 -25.74 -1.52
C GLU A 67 0.86 -25.64 -1.18
N LYS A 68 0.51 -25.40 0.07
CA LYS A 68 -0.86 -25.47 0.56
C LYS A 68 -1.35 -24.12 1.06
N LEU A 69 -2.55 -23.78 0.62
CA LEU A 69 -3.28 -22.63 1.14
C LEU A 69 -4.43 -23.14 2.01
N ASP A 70 -4.38 -22.82 3.30
CA ASP A 70 -5.42 -23.14 4.24
C ASP A 70 -6.23 -21.87 4.59
N THR A 71 -7.56 -21.98 4.61
CA THR A 71 -8.41 -20.96 5.22
C THR A 71 -8.39 -21.17 6.73
N ILE A 72 -7.87 -20.20 7.46
CA ILE A 72 -7.66 -20.33 8.90
C ILE A 72 -8.85 -19.80 9.69
N HIS A 73 -9.25 -18.56 9.45
CA HIS A 73 -10.38 -17.95 10.13
C HIS A 73 -10.97 -16.77 9.34
N THR A 74 -12.13 -16.32 9.81
CA THR A 74 -12.77 -15.09 9.37
C THR A 74 -12.97 -14.20 10.58
N GLN A 75 -12.70 -12.89 10.43
CA GLN A 75 -12.81 -11.90 11.49
C GLN A 75 -13.57 -10.66 10.99
N ASN A 76 -14.57 -10.23 11.76
CA ASN A 76 -15.23 -8.94 11.53
C ASN A 76 -14.59 -7.88 12.42
N ILE A 77 -13.87 -6.95 11.83
CA ILE A 77 -13.14 -5.91 12.56
C ILE A 77 -12.97 -4.65 11.73
N GLY A 78 -12.90 -3.50 12.40
CA GLY A 78 -12.76 -2.21 11.74
C GLY A 78 -14.08 -1.68 11.19
N ARG A 79 -13.98 -0.65 10.36
CA ARG A 79 -15.16 -0.01 9.76
C ARG A 79 -15.75 -0.89 8.68
N LYS A 80 -17.08 -0.97 8.67
CA LYS A 80 -17.79 -1.52 7.54
C LYS A 80 -17.68 -0.55 6.36
N LEU A 81 -17.10 -1.01 5.27
CA LEU A 81 -17.01 -0.23 4.04
C LEU A 81 -18.37 -0.21 3.34
N ASN A 82 -18.69 0.90 2.70
CA ASN A 82 -19.89 1.04 1.89
C ASN A 82 -19.52 1.39 0.45
N GLU A 83 -20.46 1.26 -0.49
CA GLU A 83 -20.21 1.45 -1.92
C GLU A 83 -19.58 2.80 -2.31
N ARG A 84 -19.74 3.84 -1.50
CA ARG A 84 -19.16 5.18 -1.76
C ARG A 84 -17.74 5.34 -1.20
N SER A 85 -17.35 4.53 -0.23
CA SER A 85 -16.03 4.59 0.42
C SER A 85 -15.11 3.45 -0.01
N GLN A 86 -15.45 2.70 -1.04
CA GLN A 86 -14.86 1.40 -1.38
C GLN A 86 -13.54 1.43 -2.13
N THR A 87 -12.99 2.54 -2.43
CA THR A 87 -11.62 2.54 -2.94
C THR A 87 -10.66 2.44 -1.76
N VAL A 88 -10.43 1.21 -1.30
CA VAL A 88 -9.23 0.95 -0.54
C VAL A 88 -8.07 1.06 -1.51
N ASN A 89 -7.32 2.13 -1.42
CA ASN A 89 -6.19 2.38 -2.31
C ASN A 89 -4.96 1.57 -1.93
N GLY A 90 -5.06 0.74 -0.93
CA GLY A 90 -4.04 -0.19 -0.53
C GLY A 90 -4.11 -0.54 0.95
N ALA A 91 -3.58 -1.69 1.27
CA ALA A 91 -3.30 -2.13 2.63
C ALA A 91 -1.91 -2.74 2.67
N LEU A 92 -1.17 -2.49 3.74
CA LEU A 92 0.18 -3.05 3.90
C LEU A 92 0.51 -3.31 5.36
N PHE A 93 1.40 -4.27 5.56
CA PHE A 93 1.94 -4.59 6.87
C PHE A 93 3.21 -3.78 7.16
N SER A 94 3.41 -3.45 8.45
CA SER A 94 4.68 -2.87 8.88
C SER A 94 5.82 -3.88 8.73
N PRO A 95 7.06 -3.43 8.50
CA PRO A 95 8.23 -4.32 8.38
C PRO A 95 8.46 -5.23 9.58
N ASP A 96 8.02 -4.84 10.77
CA ASP A 96 8.10 -5.65 11.99
C ASP A 96 6.90 -6.58 12.21
N ASN A 97 5.96 -6.64 11.26
CA ASN A 97 4.73 -7.42 11.29
C ASN A 97 3.80 -7.17 12.48
N LYS A 98 3.86 -6.00 13.10
CA LYS A 98 3.00 -5.67 14.24
C LYS A 98 1.76 -4.87 13.88
N LEU A 99 1.79 -4.21 12.73
CA LEU A 99 0.70 -3.36 12.26
C LEU A 99 0.27 -3.78 10.86
N MET A 100 -1.02 -3.65 10.60
CA MET A 100 -1.58 -3.53 9.27
C MET A 100 -2.25 -2.17 9.15
N VAL A 101 -1.99 -1.46 8.07
CA VAL A 101 -2.66 -0.21 7.76
C VAL A 101 -3.42 -0.32 6.46
N GLN A 102 -4.57 0.31 6.44
CA GLN A 102 -5.46 0.37 5.29
C GLN A 102 -5.83 1.81 5.02
N LEU A 103 -5.62 2.25 3.80
CA LEU A 103 -6.02 3.57 3.37
C LEU A 103 -7.41 3.51 2.74
N VAL A 104 -8.34 4.24 3.33
CA VAL A 104 -9.74 4.27 2.90
C VAL A 104 -10.09 5.67 2.45
N ASN A 105 -10.44 5.83 1.18
CA ASN A 105 -10.83 7.12 0.63
C ASN A 105 -11.99 7.73 1.42
N GLY A 106 -11.89 9.03 1.70
CA GLY A 106 -12.88 9.79 2.44
C GLY A 106 -12.92 9.50 3.96
N ILE A 107 -12.06 8.60 4.46
CA ILE A 107 -11.95 8.25 5.87
C ILE A 107 -10.56 8.56 6.42
N GLY A 108 -9.50 8.23 5.66
CA GLY A 108 -8.12 8.29 6.09
C GLY A 108 -7.53 6.90 6.33
N LEU A 109 -6.62 6.81 7.28
CA LEU A 109 -5.96 5.54 7.62
C LEU A 109 -6.74 4.81 8.72
N GLN A 110 -6.97 3.54 8.49
CA GLN A 110 -7.42 2.60 9.49
C GLN A 110 -6.24 1.68 9.85
N ILE A 111 -5.94 1.57 11.14
CA ILE A 111 -4.76 0.88 11.65
C ILE A 111 -5.22 -0.25 12.55
N PHE A 112 -4.61 -1.40 12.37
CA PHE A 112 -4.88 -2.62 13.13
C PHE A 112 -3.57 -3.09 13.76
N ASP A 113 -3.60 -3.48 15.01
CA ASP A 113 -2.54 -4.31 15.56
C ASP A 113 -2.66 -5.71 14.98
N PHE A 114 -1.55 -6.30 14.59
CA PHE A 114 -1.49 -7.60 13.95
C PHE A 114 -0.70 -8.61 14.79
N ASN A 115 -1.26 -9.78 14.96
CA ASN A 115 -0.59 -10.91 15.58
C ASN A 115 -0.15 -11.90 14.49
N ASP A 116 1.14 -11.93 14.19
CA ASP A 116 1.73 -12.73 13.13
C ASP A 116 1.80 -14.24 13.45
N GLU A 117 1.49 -14.64 14.68
CA GLU A 117 1.36 -16.04 15.07
C GLU A 117 -0.04 -16.60 14.74
N THR A 118 -1.07 -15.80 15.01
CA THR A 118 -2.46 -16.22 14.88
C THR A 118 -3.15 -15.70 13.62
N GLY A 119 -2.58 -14.68 12.96
CA GLY A 119 -3.21 -13.98 11.84
C GLY A 119 -4.38 -13.10 12.26
N LEU A 120 -4.52 -12.76 13.54
CA LEU A 120 -5.62 -11.94 14.04
C LEU A 120 -5.26 -10.46 14.09
N PHE A 121 -6.27 -9.64 13.78
CA PHE A 121 -6.24 -8.20 13.97
C PHE A 121 -6.89 -7.81 15.28
N SER A 122 -6.42 -6.71 15.89
CA SER A 122 -6.98 -6.15 17.12
C SER A 122 -6.77 -4.63 17.18
N ASN A 123 -7.29 -3.98 18.21
CA ASN A 123 -7.01 -2.57 18.56
C ASN A 123 -7.13 -1.61 17.37
N VAL A 124 -8.28 -1.65 16.69
CA VAL A 124 -8.51 -0.79 15.53
C VAL A 124 -8.54 0.67 15.95
N ARG A 125 -7.83 1.50 15.22
CA ARG A 125 -7.81 2.95 15.39
C ARG A 125 -7.74 3.65 14.04
N ASP A 126 -8.31 4.84 13.96
CA ASP A 126 -8.26 5.67 12.78
C ASP A 126 -7.31 6.83 13.00
N ILE A 127 -6.49 7.13 12.01
CA ILE A 127 -5.76 8.40 11.92
C ILE A 127 -6.37 9.19 10.77
N LYS A 128 -6.93 10.35 11.13
CA LYS A 128 -7.38 11.30 10.11
C LYS A 128 -6.13 11.92 9.49
N VAL A 129 -5.79 11.50 8.31
CA VAL A 129 -4.94 12.31 7.44
C VAL A 129 -5.85 13.41 6.93
N GLU A 130 -5.52 14.68 7.16
CA GLU A 130 -6.30 15.81 6.62
C GLU A 130 -6.14 15.83 5.10
N ILE A 131 -6.86 14.92 4.50
CA ILE A 131 -7.13 14.92 3.07
C ILE A 131 -8.38 15.78 2.96
N ASP A 132 -8.19 17.11 2.93
CA ASP A 132 -9.30 18.03 2.73
C ASP A 132 -9.94 17.76 1.39
N THR A 133 -11.24 17.45 1.43
CA THR A 133 -12.19 17.30 0.34
C THR A 133 -12.28 15.95 -0.38
N PHE A 134 -13.46 15.73 -0.96
CA PHE A 134 -13.97 14.55 -1.66
C PHE A 134 -13.16 14.13 -2.91
N ASP A 135 -12.19 14.92 -3.34
CA ASP A 135 -11.51 14.80 -4.62
C ASP A 135 -10.02 14.45 -4.49
N ARG A 136 -9.57 13.97 -3.31
CA ARG A 136 -8.18 13.56 -3.13
C ARG A 136 -8.02 12.06 -3.24
N TRP A 137 -7.13 11.68 -4.11
CA TRP A 137 -6.78 10.28 -4.36
C TRP A 137 -5.44 10.01 -3.71
N ALA A 138 -5.36 8.94 -2.94
CA ALA A 138 -4.08 8.47 -2.46
C ALA A 138 -3.46 7.52 -3.49
N PHE A 139 -2.19 7.73 -3.79
CA PHE A 139 -1.47 6.95 -4.79
C PHE A 139 -0.58 5.89 -4.19
N GLY A 140 0.05 6.17 -3.07
CA GLY A 140 1.00 5.25 -2.50
C GLY A 140 1.14 5.36 -1.00
N MET A 141 1.53 4.25 -0.41
CA MET A 141 1.92 4.16 0.99
C MET A 141 3.16 3.28 1.12
N CYS A 142 4.06 3.65 2.01
CA CYS A 142 5.19 2.81 2.37
C CYS A 142 5.65 3.08 3.80
N PHE A 143 5.91 2.03 4.56
CA PHE A 143 6.52 2.17 5.87
C PHE A 143 8.01 2.51 5.78
N SER A 144 8.48 3.28 6.75
CA SER A 144 9.91 3.36 7.02
C SER A 144 10.47 1.99 7.41
N PRO A 145 11.76 1.71 7.15
CA PRO A 145 12.38 0.42 7.49
C PRO A 145 12.27 0.03 8.97
N ASN A 146 12.23 1.02 9.87
CA ASN A 146 12.09 0.79 11.32
C ASN A 146 10.62 0.67 11.80
N SER A 147 9.66 0.63 10.89
CA SER A 147 8.21 0.52 11.18
C SER A 147 7.60 1.71 11.95
N ARG A 148 8.35 2.76 12.21
CA ARG A 148 7.88 3.91 13.00
C ARG A 148 7.01 4.85 12.18
N PHE A 149 7.43 5.14 10.95
CA PHE A 149 6.77 6.11 10.08
C PHE A 149 6.06 5.42 8.92
N LEU A 150 4.94 5.97 8.52
CA LEU A 150 4.28 5.68 7.26
C LEU A 150 4.30 6.92 6.38
N TYR A 151 4.77 6.77 5.16
CA TYR A 151 4.67 7.80 4.14
C TYR A 151 3.45 7.55 3.27
N VAL A 152 2.68 8.61 3.02
CA VAL A 152 1.46 8.56 2.21
C VAL A 152 1.53 9.67 1.18
N SER A 153 1.36 9.32 -0.08
CA SER A 153 1.22 10.28 -1.17
C SER A 153 -0.24 10.46 -1.56
N THR A 154 -0.65 11.71 -1.77
CA THR A 154 -2.02 12.03 -2.20
C THR A 154 -1.99 13.03 -3.34
N LEU A 155 -3.02 13.00 -4.18
CA LEU A 155 -3.29 13.98 -5.22
C LEU A 155 -4.55 14.75 -4.86
N ALA A 156 -4.52 16.07 -4.92
CA ALA A 156 -5.71 16.90 -4.90
C ALA A 156 -6.00 17.45 -6.29
N ASP A 157 -7.21 17.30 -6.74
CA ASP A 157 -7.74 18.01 -7.90
C ASP A 157 -8.27 19.35 -7.39
N ASN A 158 -7.62 20.44 -7.82
CA ASN A 158 -8.12 21.77 -7.55
C ASN A 158 -8.99 22.21 -8.73
N SER A 159 -10.01 23.01 -8.47
CA SER A 159 -10.96 23.55 -9.47
C SER A 159 -10.31 24.24 -10.67
N ASP A 160 -9.02 24.56 -10.58
CA ASP A 160 -8.23 25.25 -11.61
C ASP A 160 -7.38 24.28 -12.46
N LEU A 161 -7.67 22.96 -12.44
CA LEU A 161 -6.90 21.92 -13.13
C LEU A 161 -5.43 21.80 -12.68
N THR A 162 -5.09 22.35 -11.53
CA THR A 162 -3.77 22.16 -10.94
C THR A 162 -3.81 20.97 -9.99
N TYR A 163 -3.09 19.92 -10.36
CA TYR A 163 -2.97 18.72 -9.55
C TYR A 163 -1.86 18.89 -8.53
N LEU A 164 -2.21 19.31 -7.31
CA LEU A 164 -1.25 19.39 -6.22
C LEU A 164 -1.04 18.00 -5.61
N ASN A 165 0.21 17.64 -5.45
CA ASN A 165 0.61 16.39 -4.80
C ASN A 165 1.13 16.69 -3.40
N TYR A 166 0.75 15.84 -2.45
CA TYR A 166 1.17 15.98 -1.06
C TYR A 166 1.86 14.69 -0.61
N LEU A 167 2.92 14.86 0.14
CA LEU A 167 3.61 13.77 0.84
C LEU A 167 3.46 13.99 2.33
N TYR A 168 2.81 13.06 3.00
CA TYR A 168 2.64 13.05 4.45
C TYR A 168 3.53 11.99 5.08
N GLN A 169 3.99 12.27 6.31
CA GLN A 169 4.61 11.32 7.21
C GLN A 169 3.73 11.15 8.44
N ILE A 170 3.40 9.93 8.79
CA ILE A 170 2.62 9.58 9.98
C ILE A 170 3.55 8.90 10.98
N ASP A 171 3.68 9.48 12.18
CA ASP A 171 4.44 8.91 13.30
C ASP A 171 3.51 8.08 14.19
N PHE A 172 3.66 6.75 14.17
CA PHE A 172 2.82 5.85 14.98
C PHE A 172 3.11 5.91 16.48
N GLN A 173 4.24 6.45 16.91
CA GLN A 173 4.54 6.63 18.34
C GLN A 173 3.68 7.71 18.97
N ASN A 174 3.44 8.79 18.21
CA ASN A 174 2.75 9.98 18.72
C ASN A 174 1.37 10.19 18.07
N SER A 175 1.02 9.38 17.08
CA SER A 175 -0.16 9.57 16.21
C SER A 175 -0.18 10.93 15.51
N GLU A 176 0.98 11.47 15.19
CA GLU A 176 1.15 12.75 14.52
C GLU A 176 1.20 12.57 13.01
N VAL A 177 0.60 13.51 12.30
CA VAL A 177 0.64 13.60 10.84
C VAL A 177 1.38 14.87 10.47
N GLU A 178 2.44 14.76 9.70
CA GLU A 178 3.25 15.88 9.24
C GLU A 178 3.25 15.96 7.72
N LEU A 179 3.03 17.15 7.19
CA LEU A 179 3.16 17.43 5.76
C LEU A 179 4.64 17.62 5.44
N ILE A 180 5.21 16.68 4.70
CA ILE A 180 6.63 16.72 4.29
C ILE A 180 6.83 17.59 3.07
N ALA A 181 5.93 17.47 2.07
CA ALA A 181 6.05 18.25 0.85
C ALA A 181 4.69 18.48 0.20
N THR A 182 4.56 19.67 -0.38
CA THR A 182 3.59 19.97 -1.43
C THR A 182 4.38 20.11 -2.73
N PHE A 183 3.98 19.37 -3.75
CA PHE A 183 4.74 19.32 -4.98
C PHE A 183 3.85 19.47 -6.22
N PHE A 184 4.23 20.38 -7.07
CA PHE A 184 3.66 20.54 -8.40
C PHE A 184 4.78 20.95 -9.35
N GLN A 185 5.04 20.15 -10.34
CA GLN A 185 6.00 20.49 -11.40
C GLN A 185 5.60 19.81 -12.70
N ILE A 186 5.68 20.55 -13.78
CA ILE A 186 5.50 20.05 -15.12
C ILE A 186 6.87 19.84 -15.74
N ASP A 187 7.11 18.69 -16.35
CA ASP A 187 8.34 18.41 -17.08
C ASP A 187 8.32 19.09 -18.48
N GLU A 188 9.41 18.97 -19.21
CA GLU A 188 9.60 19.54 -20.54
C GLU A 188 8.59 19.05 -21.61
N THR A 189 7.81 18.01 -21.27
CA THR A 189 6.78 17.46 -22.16
C THR A 189 5.37 17.89 -21.79
N GLY A 190 5.23 18.70 -20.75
CA GLY A 190 3.95 19.22 -20.28
C GLY A 190 3.21 18.29 -19.31
N TRP A 191 3.84 17.22 -18.80
CA TRP A 191 3.24 16.31 -17.85
C TRP A 191 3.62 16.65 -16.39
N ASN A 192 2.64 16.50 -15.49
CA ASN A 192 2.88 16.66 -14.06
C ASN A 192 3.78 15.54 -13.53
N VAL A 193 4.96 15.90 -13.04
CA VAL A 193 5.88 14.95 -12.42
C VAL A 193 5.29 14.38 -11.12
N GLY A 194 4.66 15.21 -10.31
CA GLY A 194 3.89 14.81 -9.11
C GLY A 194 4.51 13.73 -8.23
N ILE A 195 3.81 13.38 -7.16
CA ILE A 195 4.23 12.34 -6.20
C ILE A 195 3.27 11.15 -6.31
N GLY A 196 3.75 10.03 -6.84
CA GLY A 196 2.96 8.82 -7.11
C GLY A 196 3.13 7.72 -6.05
N SER A 197 3.29 6.47 -6.48
CA SER A 197 3.48 5.33 -5.57
C SER A 197 4.85 5.37 -4.89
N ILE A 198 4.91 4.77 -3.70
CA ILE A 198 6.11 4.75 -2.86
C ILE A 198 6.52 3.30 -2.64
N SER A 199 7.79 2.97 -2.89
CA SER A 199 8.34 1.64 -2.67
C SER A 199 9.69 1.72 -1.96
N ARG A 200 9.97 0.73 -1.11
CA ARG A 200 11.26 0.63 -0.42
C ARG A 200 12.29 -0.07 -1.31
N GLY A 201 13.42 0.58 -1.50
CA GLY A 201 14.58 -0.02 -2.16
C GLY A 201 15.38 -0.95 -1.25
N PRO A 202 16.29 -1.75 -1.83
CA PRO A 202 17.18 -2.64 -1.07
C PRO A 202 18.19 -1.90 -0.18
N ASP A 203 18.43 -0.63 -0.45
CA ASP A 203 19.27 0.29 0.32
C ASP A 203 18.52 0.98 1.46
N CYS A 204 17.32 0.55 1.75
CA CYS A 204 16.44 1.11 2.78
C CYS A 204 15.96 2.55 2.55
N ARG A 205 16.22 3.15 1.40
CA ARG A 205 15.59 4.40 0.97
C ARG A 205 14.18 4.12 0.44
N LEU A 206 13.36 5.18 0.40
CA LEU A 206 12.09 5.09 -0.29
C LEU A 206 12.17 5.81 -1.62
N TYR A 207 11.75 5.12 -2.65
CA TYR A 207 11.68 5.62 -4.01
C TYR A 207 10.23 5.94 -4.34
N VAL A 208 10.02 7.09 -4.95
CA VAL A 208 8.69 7.61 -5.24
C VAL A 208 8.56 7.83 -6.73
N SER A 209 7.59 7.18 -7.34
CA SER A 209 7.31 7.37 -8.76
C SER A 209 6.71 8.75 -9.03
N PRO A 210 6.75 9.24 -10.27
CA PRO A 210 5.94 10.38 -10.65
C PRO A 210 4.44 10.04 -10.57
N ALA A 211 3.59 11.05 -10.37
CA ALA A 211 2.13 10.86 -10.38
C ALA A 211 1.57 10.61 -11.79
N SER A 212 2.30 10.96 -12.82
CA SER A 212 1.99 10.64 -14.21
C SER A 212 3.24 10.13 -14.95
N THR A 213 3.22 10.10 -16.27
CA THR A 213 4.36 9.61 -17.05
C THR A 213 5.50 10.61 -17.08
N SER A 214 6.64 10.27 -16.47
CA SER A 214 7.86 11.09 -16.46
C SER A 214 9.10 10.22 -16.37
N HIS A 215 10.27 10.79 -16.66
CA HIS A 215 11.57 10.15 -16.46
C HIS A 215 12.18 10.48 -15.07
N TRP A 216 11.53 11.33 -14.30
CA TRP A 216 11.98 11.71 -12.98
C TRP A 216 11.43 10.79 -11.89
N MET A 217 12.28 10.45 -10.92
CA MET A 217 11.86 9.82 -9.67
C MET A 217 12.30 10.68 -8.49
N HIS A 218 11.51 10.62 -7.40
CA HIS A 218 11.84 11.27 -6.15
C HIS A 218 12.41 10.25 -5.17
N VAL A 219 13.16 10.72 -4.16
CA VAL A 219 13.78 9.86 -3.14
C VAL A 219 13.55 10.43 -1.75
N ILE A 220 13.25 9.56 -0.79
CA ILE A 220 13.33 9.86 0.65
C ILE A 220 14.59 9.15 1.15
N HIS A 221 15.62 9.92 1.48
CA HIS A 221 16.96 9.40 1.77
C HIS A 221 17.07 8.76 3.16
N TYR A 222 16.38 9.31 4.14
CA TYR A 222 16.46 8.92 5.54
C TYR A 222 15.07 8.65 6.11
N PRO A 223 14.36 7.61 5.62
CA PRO A 223 12.95 7.41 5.94
C PRO A 223 12.67 7.10 7.42
N ASN A 224 13.69 6.82 8.21
CA ASN A 224 13.58 6.61 9.65
C ASN A 224 13.64 7.92 10.45
N GLU A 225 13.88 9.05 9.80
CA GLU A 225 13.98 10.38 10.44
C GLU A 225 12.64 11.11 10.34
N LYS A 226 12.35 11.94 11.35
CA LYS A 226 11.10 12.69 11.44
C LYS A 226 11.15 13.99 10.61
N GLY A 227 10.04 14.31 9.98
CA GLY A 227 9.82 15.57 9.31
C GLY A 227 10.83 15.83 8.18
N ALA A 228 11.30 17.05 8.07
CA ALA A 228 12.26 17.45 7.02
C ALA A 228 13.59 16.67 7.06
N ALA A 229 13.96 16.12 8.23
CA ALA A 229 15.16 15.29 8.35
C ALA A 229 15.07 13.96 7.58
N CYS A 230 13.88 13.54 7.14
CA CYS A 230 13.71 12.39 6.25
C CYS A 230 14.41 12.59 4.90
N GLY A 231 14.75 13.83 4.54
CA GLY A 231 15.52 14.14 3.34
C GLY A 231 14.76 13.83 2.05
N PHE A 232 13.49 14.23 1.96
CA PHE A 232 12.75 14.12 0.70
C PHE A 232 13.39 15.01 -0.36
N GLN A 233 13.80 14.40 -1.47
CA GLN A 233 14.39 15.07 -2.62
C GLN A 233 13.51 14.81 -3.86
N PRO A 234 12.79 15.83 -4.33
CA PRO A 234 12.05 15.71 -5.59
C PRO A 234 13.01 15.64 -6.77
N MET A 235 12.61 14.90 -7.82
CA MET A 235 13.36 14.76 -9.07
C MET A 235 14.83 14.38 -8.84
N ALA A 236 15.06 13.44 -7.91
CA ALA A 236 16.40 13.04 -7.48
C ALA A 236 17.11 12.14 -8.50
N ILE A 237 16.36 11.44 -9.32
CA ILE A 237 16.89 10.48 -10.31
C ILE A 237 16.28 10.79 -11.67
N ASP A 238 17.14 10.96 -12.65
CA ASP A 238 16.80 11.07 -14.07
C ASP A 238 16.97 9.69 -14.73
N LEU A 239 15.87 9.09 -15.14
CA LEU A 239 15.86 7.79 -15.78
C LEU A 239 16.02 7.92 -17.31
N PRO A 240 16.69 6.95 -17.98
CA PRO A 240 16.84 6.97 -19.42
C PRO A 240 15.55 6.66 -20.19
N PHE A 241 14.47 6.36 -19.47
CA PHE A 241 13.13 6.06 -20.02
C PHE A 241 12.06 6.59 -19.09
N ARG A 242 10.87 6.76 -19.63
CA ARG A 242 9.72 7.22 -18.85
C ARG A 242 9.12 6.07 -18.06
N VAL A 243 8.73 6.36 -16.84
CA VAL A 243 7.99 5.47 -15.95
C VAL A 243 6.60 6.05 -15.70
N TRP A 244 5.68 5.19 -15.36
CA TRP A 244 4.34 5.58 -14.93
C TRP A 244 4.18 5.30 -13.43
N GLN A 245 3.07 5.80 -12.88
CA GLN A 245 2.65 5.84 -11.47
C GLN A 245 3.02 4.66 -10.58
N VAL A 246 3.31 3.50 -11.10
CA VAL A 246 3.50 2.27 -10.33
C VAL A 246 4.96 1.84 -10.39
N LEU A 247 5.55 1.69 -9.20
CA LEU A 247 6.81 0.98 -9.01
C LEU A 247 6.52 -0.51 -8.80
N PRO A 248 7.39 -1.39 -9.28
CA PRO A 248 7.25 -2.83 -9.08
C PRO A 248 7.35 -3.23 -7.60
#